data_e2ca8608a1f4d4daa26ad0348905bcee
#
_entry.id   e2ca8608a1f4d4daa26ad0348905bcee
#
_cell.length_a   1.000
_cell.length_b   1.000
_cell.length_c   1.000
_cell.angle_alpha   90.00
_cell.angle_beta   90.00
_cell.angle_gamma   90.00
#
_symmetry.space_group_name_H-M   'P 1'
#
loop_
_entity.id
_entity.type
_entity.pdbx_description
1 polymer ?
#
loop_
_entity_poly.entity_id
_entity_poly.type
_entity_poly.pdbx_seq_one_letter_code
_entity_poly.pdbx_strand_id
1 'polypeptide(L)'
;MILYHGSNKEIDRIDLSKSRPYKDFGWGFYTTPYKEQALAMAQRTVRLFKSGIPAVTVFFLDDGVLNDPSLRIRKFDRPNTEWVNFVVNNRNMRPQDTNNPECNIDNKYDIVIGPAVDDDIVLQLRLFLRGLISIPDLKKTLKYKELTSQISFHTEAAVCFLTKAEVTHG
;
A
#
# COMPACT_ATOMS: atom_id res chain seq x y z
N MET A 1 -1.86 17.63 -1.79
CA MET A 1 -0.70 16.99 -1.10
C MET A 1 0.32 16.45 -2.08
N ILE A 2 1.58 16.29 -1.64
CA ILE A 2 2.64 15.65 -2.41
C ILE A 2 2.74 14.17 -2.00
N LEU A 3 2.85 13.28 -2.98
CA LEU A 3 2.96 11.84 -2.80
C LEU A 3 4.18 11.30 -3.56
N TYR A 4 4.83 10.31 -2.98
CA TYR A 4 6.05 9.71 -3.50
C TYR A 4 5.84 8.22 -3.81
N HIS A 5 6.34 7.77 -4.95
CA HIS A 5 6.38 6.36 -5.33
C HIS A 5 7.81 5.91 -5.56
N GLY A 6 8.25 4.89 -4.81
CA GLY A 6 9.58 4.31 -4.95
C GLY A 6 9.58 3.07 -5.83
N SER A 7 10.44 3.06 -6.88
CA SER A 7 10.57 1.96 -7.84
C SER A 7 12.02 1.77 -8.27
N ASN A 8 12.28 0.72 -9.07
CA ASN A 8 13.57 0.50 -9.73
C ASN A 8 13.69 1.22 -11.08
N LYS A 9 12.74 2.08 -11.40
CA LYS A 9 12.70 2.90 -12.61
C LYS A 9 11.74 4.07 -12.41
N GLU A 10 11.89 5.07 -13.22
CA GLU A 10 10.94 6.17 -13.36
C GLU A 10 9.56 5.68 -13.81
N ILE A 11 8.51 6.28 -13.28
CA ILE A 11 7.13 6.03 -13.69
C ILE A 11 6.66 7.21 -14.54
N ASP A 12 6.61 7.01 -15.85
CA ASP A 12 6.10 8.04 -16.79
C ASP A 12 4.58 8.04 -16.83
N ARG A 13 4.00 6.85 -16.84
CA ARG A 13 2.56 6.62 -16.81
C ARG A 13 2.26 5.50 -15.83
N ILE A 14 1.28 5.74 -14.98
CA ILE A 14 0.78 4.70 -14.07
C ILE A 14 0.01 3.67 -14.90
N ASP A 15 0.37 2.41 -14.71
CA ASP A 15 -0.25 1.27 -15.37
C ASP A 15 -0.57 0.22 -14.28
N LEU A 16 -1.83 0.14 -13.91
CA LEU A 16 -2.29 -0.75 -12.84
C LEU A 16 -2.05 -2.22 -13.19
N SER A 17 -1.99 -2.60 -14.48
CA SER A 17 -1.72 -3.98 -14.89
C SER A 17 -0.33 -4.47 -14.47
N LYS A 18 0.62 -3.55 -14.24
CA LYS A 18 1.99 -3.83 -13.77
C LYS A 18 2.10 -3.90 -12.26
N SER A 19 1.03 -3.61 -11.54
CA SER A 19 0.98 -3.73 -10.09
C SER A 19 1.02 -5.20 -9.67
N ARG A 20 1.47 -5.44 -8.43
CA ARG A 20 1.54 -6.80 -7.90
C ARG A 20 0.31 -7.09 -7.06
N PRO A 21 -0.24 -8.30 -7.16
CA PRO A 21 -1.25 -8.78 -6.23
C PRO A 21 -0.67 -8.99 -4.81
N TYR A 22 -1.54 -9.25 -3.86
CA TYR A 22 -1.20 -9.64 -2.48
C TYR A 22 -0.39 -8.58 -1.72
N LYS A 23 -0.65 -7.30 -2.02
CA LYS A 23 -0.17 -6.16 -1.23
C LYS A 23 -1.10 -5.89 -0.05
N ASP A 24 -0.70 -4.98 0.86
CA ASP A 24 -1.44 -4.63 2.08
C ASP A 24 -2.90 -4.30 1.83
N PHE A 25 -3.17 -3.55 0.77
CA PHE A 25 -4.50 -3.08 0.40
C PHE A 25 -4.99 -3.65 -0.94
N GLY A 26 -4.35 -4.73 -1.41
CA GLY A 26 -4.70 -5.38 -2.66
C GLY A 26 -3.86 -4.89 -3.86
N TRP A 27 -4.36 -5.17 -5.05
CA TRP A 27 -3.73 -4.81 -6.30
C TRP A 27 -3.93 -3.32 -6.59
N GLY A 28 -2.85 -2.53 -6.68
CA GLY A 28 -2.96 -1.10 -6.90
C GLY A 28 -1.60 -0.40 -7.03
N PHE A 29 -1.64 0.89 -7.30
CA PHE A 29 -0.49 1.77 -7.32
C PHE A 29 -0.31 2.41 -5.93
N TYR A 30 0.85 2.21 -5.32
CA TYR A 30 1.13 2.59 -3.93
C TYR A 30 2.02 3.82 -3.85
N THR A 31 1.62 4.77 -3.03
CA THR A 31 2.35 6.00 -2.74
C THR A 31 2.46 6.22 -1.23
N THR A 32 3.31 7.14 -0.84
CA THR A 32 3.46 7.59 0.55
C THR A 32 3.70 9.11 0.60
N PRO A 33 3.28 9.81 1.67
CA PRO A 33 3.64 11.20 1.86
C PRO A 33 5.10 11.40 2.35
N TYR A 34 5.85 10.31 2.59
CA TYR A 34 7.21 10.36 3.12
C TYR A 34 8.24 9.99 2.05
N LYS A 35 9.08 10.94 1.64
CA LYS A 35 10.10 10.76 0.59
C LYS A 35 11.10 9.66 0.94
N GLU A 36 11.54 9.62 2.19
CA GLU A 36 12.50 8.65 2.71
C GLU A 36 11.95 7.22 2.62
N GLN A 37 10.68 7.03 2.90
CA GLN A 37 10.02 5.72 2.76
C GLN A 37 9.97 5.28 1.29
N ALA A 38 9.65 6.19 0.37
CA ALA A 38 9.66 5.90 -1.06
C ALA A 38 11.08 5.55 -1.55
N LEU A 39 12.11 6.27 -1.09
CA LEU A 39 13.51 5.98 -1.42
C LEU A 39 13.95 4.61 -0.90
N ALA A 40 13.63 4.29 0.35
CA ALA A 40 13.91 2.96 0.91
C ALA A 40 13.23 1.84 0.11
N MET A 41 11.98 2.06 -0.34
CA MET A 41 11.26 1.12 -1.19
C MET A 41 11.90 1.00 -2.57
N ALA A 42 12.38 2.09 -3.18
CA ALA A 42 13.09 2.09 -4.46
C ALA A 42 14.38 1.26 -4.38
N GLN A 43 15.20 1.50 -3.36
CA GLN A 43 16.44 0.77 -3.11
C GLN A 43 16.16 -0.74 -2.86
N ARG A 44 15.13 -1.05 -2.07
CA ARG A 44 14.68 -2.43 -1.84
C ARG A 44 14.26 -3.10 -3.14
N THR A 45 13.51 -2.38 -3.99
CA THR A 45 13.03 -2.89 -5.27
C THR A 45 14.18 -3.24 -6.20
N VAL A 46 15.20 -2.38 -6.32
CA VAL A 46 16.42 -2.64 -7.10
C VAL A 46 17.15 -3.89 -6.56
N ARG A 47 17.33 -4.00 -5.25
CA ARG A 47 18.00 -5.17 -4.64
C ARG A 47 17.23 -6.48 -4.91
N LEU A 48 15.91 -6.43 -4.83
CA LEU A 48 15.05 -7.60 -5.02
C LEU A 48 15.05 -8.09 -6.47
N PHE A 49 14.97 -7.16 -7.43
CA PHE A 49 14.92 -7.49 -8.87
C PHE A 49 16.28 -7.54 -9.53
N LYS A 50 17.32 -7.07 -8.85
CA LYS A 50 18.69 -6.95 -9.40
C LYS A 50 18.70 -6.20 -10.75
N SER A 51 17.83 -5.21 -10.90
CA SER A 51 17.65 -4.45 -12.13
C SER A 51 17.19 -3.02 -11.88
N GLY A 52 17.56 -2.10 -12.79
CA GLY A 52 17.22 -0.69 -12.75
C GLY A 52 18.06 0.11 -11.75
N ILE A 53 17.63 1.33 -11.49
CA ILE A 53 18.21 2.26 -10.51
C ILE A 53 17.12 2.73 -9.54
N PRO A 54 17.45 3.06 -8.27
CA PRO A 54 16.46 3.59 -7.37
C PRO A 54 15.91 4.91 -7.90
N ALA A 55 14.58 4.97 -8.11
CA ALA A 55 13.89 6.14 -8.59
C ALA A 55 12.68 6.44 -7.70
N VAL A 56 12.52 7.71 -7.32
CA VAL A 56 11.34 8.22 -6.61
C VAL A 56 10.59 9.15 -7.55
N THR A 57 9.42 8.73 -7.99
CA THR A 57 8.53 9.55 -8.79
C THR A 57 7.59 10.32 -7.87
N VAL A 58 7.50 11.63 -8.08
CA VAL A 58 6.67 12.55 -7.28
C VAL A 58 5.37 12.83 -8.00
N PHE A 59 4.28 12.74 -7.25
CA PHE A 59 2.95 13.03 -7.72
C PHE A 59 2.30 14.11 -6.86
N PHE A 60 1.48 14.94 -7.48
CA PHE A 60 0.55 15.84 -6.81
C PHE A 60 -0.84 15.20 -6.81
N LEU A 61 -1.49 15.24 -5.65
CA LEU A 61 -2.90 14.90 -5.47
C LEU A 61 -3.61 16.10 -4.85
N ASP A 62 -4.70 16.57 -5.45
CA ASP A 62 -5.56 17.56 -4.82
C ASP A 62 -6.21 16.98 -3.55
N ASP A 63 -6.17 17.71 -2.45
CA ASP A 63 -6.69 17.23 -1.16
C ASP A 63 -8.21 17.03 -1.19
N GLY A 64 -8.92 17.73 -2.06
CA GLY A 64 -10.37 17.57 -2.29
C GLY A 64 -10.75 16.19 -2.80
N VAL A 65 -9.83 15.51 -3.52
CA VAL A 65 -10.06 14.14 -4.05
C VAL A 65 -10.37 13.15 -2.92
N LEU A 66 -9.76 13.32 -1.75
CA LEU A 66 -9.99 12.43 -0.60
C LEU A 66 -11.37 12.60 0.06
N ASN A 67 -12.17 13.53 -0.42
CA ASN A 67 -13.55 13.77 -0.02
C ASN A 67 -14.52 13.70 -1.20
N ASP A 68 -14.06 13.27 -2.38
CA ASP A 68 -14.88 13.16 -3.59
C ASP A 68 -15.91 12.03 -3.41
N PRO A 69 -17.23 12.32 -3.46
CA PRO A 69 -18.29 11.34 -3.26
C PRO A 69 -18.39 10.32 -4.41
N SER A 70 -17.77 10.58 -5.55
CA SER A 70 -17.71 9.63 -6.69
C SER A 70 -16.71 8.50 -6.47
N LEU A 71 -15.79 8.65 -5.49
CA LEU A 71 -14.77 7.66 -5.17
C LEU A 71 -15.12 6.90 -3.89
N ARG A 72 -14.91 5.60 -3.94
CA ARG A 72 -15.05 4.72 -2.77
C ARG A 72 -13.71 4.68 -2.03
N ILE A 73 -13.61 5.45 -0.93
CA ILE A 73 -12.39 5.64 -0.18
C ILE A 73 -12.47 4.93 1.15
N ARG A 74 -11.46 4.09 1.46
CA ARG A 74 -11.29 3.43 2.75
C ARG A 74 -10.12 4.05 3.50
N LYS A 75 -10.36 4.51 4.74
CA LYS A 75 -9.31 5.08 5.62
C LYS A 75 -9.16 4.23 6.88
N PHE A 76 -7.90 4.01 7.26
CA PHE A 76 -7.51 3.42 8.53
C PHE A 76 -6.57 4.38 9.25
N ASP A 77 -7.03 5.01 10.32
CA ASP A 77 -6.23 6.01 11.06
C ASP A 77 -5.12 5.37 11.88
N ARG A 78 -5.26 4.10 12.20
CA ARG A 78 -4.32 3.34 13.05
C ARG A 78 -4.39 1.84 12.76
N PRO A 79 -3.36 1.05 13.16
CA PRO A 79 -3.35 -0.39 13.04
C PRO A 79 -4.26 -1.03 14.10
N ASN A 80 -5.56 -1.02 13.85
CA ASN A 80 -6.59 -1.68 14.67
C ASN A 80 -6.92 -3.08 14.12
N THR A 81 -7.89 -3.80 14.72
CA THR A 81 -8.30 -5.13 14.27
C THR A 81 -8.82 -5.14 12.83
N GLU A 82 -9.56 -4.11 12.48
CA GLU A 82 -10.14 -3.96 11.15
C GLU A 82 -9.05 -3.83 10.08
N TRP A 83 -8.05 -2.96 10.32
CA TRP A 83 -6.88 -2.84 9.45
C TRP A 83 -6.09 -4.15 9.35
N VAL A 84 -5.87 -4.85 10.49
CA VAL A 84 -5.18 -6.16 10.49
C VAL A 84 -5.91 -7.15 9.61
N ASN A 85 -7.22 -7.32 9.79
CA ASN A 85 -8.03 -8.24 8.98
C ASN A 85 -7.97 -7.87 7.50
N PHE A 86 -8.10 -6.58 7.19
CA PHE A 86 -8.04 -6.08 5.82
C PHE A 86 -6.70 -6.40 5.15
N VAL A 87 -5.57 -6.12 5.83
CA VAL A 87 -4.23 -6.42 5.31
C VAL A 87 -4.02 -7.93 5.15
N VAL A 88 -4.39 -8.73 6.15
CA VAL A 88 -4.26 -10.19 6.12
C VAL A 88 -5.04 -10.77 4.94
N ASN A 89 -6.30 -10.35 4.75
CA ASN A 89 -7.15 -10.86 3.69
C ASN A 89 -6.62 -10.49 2.29
N ASN A 90 -6.14 -9.25 2.10
CA ASN A 90 -5.53 -8.84 0.84
C ASN A 90 -4.22 -9.58 0.51
N ARG A 91 -3.45 -9.97 1.55
CA ARG A 91 -2.20 -10.73 1.39
C ARG A 91 -2.41 -12.23 1.27
N ASN A 92 -3.63 -12.72 1.53
CA ASN A 92 -3.94 -14.14 1.45
C ASN A 92 -4.01 -14.60 -0.02
N MET A 93 -3.21 -15.61 -0.36
CA MET A 93 -3.14 -16.16 -1.71
C MET A 93 -4.24 -17.21 -2.00
N ARG A 94 -5.10 -17.53 -1.01
CA ARG A 94 -6.13 -18.57 -1.15
C ARG A 94 -7.48 -17.93 -1.52
N PRO A 95 -8.03 -18.23 -2.71
CA PRO A 95 -9.33 -17.69 -3.16
C PRO A 95 -10.53 -18.03 -2.25
N GLN A 96 -10.40 -19.00 -1.37
CA GLN A 96 -11.48 -19.48 -0.50
C GLN A 96 -11.91 -18.47 0.57
N ASP A 97 -11.07 -17.45 0.84
CA ASP A 97 -11.38 -16.41 1.83
C ASP A 97 -11.99 -15.14 1.21
N THR A 98 -12.32 -15.18 -0.08
CA THR A 98 -12.86 -14.01 -0.83
C THR A 98 -14.28 -13.60 -0.42
N ASN A 99 -14.98 -14.39 0.39
CA ASN A 99 -16.28 -14.03 0.96
C ASN A 99 -16.14 -13.08 2.17
N ASN A 100 -14.93 -12.72 2.57
CA ASN A 100 -14.73 -11.78 3.65
C ASN A 100 -14.87 -10.34 3.12
N PRO A 101 -15.81 -9.53 3.63
CA PRO A 101 -16.03 -8.15 3.18
C PRO A 101 -14.84 -7.22 3.51
N GLU A 102 -13.90 -7.67 4.33
CA GLU A 102 -12.73 -6.92 4.83
C GLU A 102 -11.51 -7.02 3.91
N CYS A 103 -11.68 -6.87 2.60
CA CYS A 103 -10.57 -6.88 1.62
C CYS A 103 -10.87 -5.98 0.42
N ASN A 104 -9.87 -5.81 -0.48
CA ASN A 104 -9.99 -5.05 -1.74
C ASN A 104 -9.52 -5.86 -2.95
N ILE A 105 -9.68 -7.18 -2.92
CA ILE A 105 -9.27 -8.07 -4.02
C ILE A 105 -10.11 -7.80 -5.29
N ASP A 106 -11.35 -7.39 -5.12
CA ASP A 106 -12.32 -7.04 -6.17
C ASP A 106 -12.32 -5.56 -6.56
N ASN A 107 -11.32 -4.78 -6.07
CA ASN A 107 -11.26 -3.32 -6.25
C ASN A 107 -12.54 -2.60 -5.76
N LYS A 108 -13.12 -3.09 -4.68
CA LYS A 108 -14.29 -2.50 -4.02
C LYS A 108 -14.04 -1.03 -3.62
N TYR A 109 -12.81 -0.68 -3.24
CA TYR A 109 -12.37 0.68 -2.95
C TYR A 109 -11.45 1.19 -4.04
N ASP A 110 -11.65 2.43 -4.44
CA ASP A 110 -10.84 3.12 -5.44
C ASP A 110 -9.53 3.62 -4.83
N ILE A 111 -9.59 4.11 -3.57
CA ILE A 111 -8.43 4.56 -2.80
C ILE A 111 -8.48 3.92 -1.41
N VAL A 112 -7.34 3.43 -0.95
CA VAL A 112 -7.16 2.99 0.43
C VAL A 112 -6.01 3.73 1.08
N ILE A 113 -6.26 4.25 2.29
CA ILE A 113 -5.31 5.04 3.09
C ILE A 113 -5.13 4.34 4.42
N GLY A 114 -3.89 4.18 4.86
CA GLY A 114 -3.65 3.60 6.18
C GLY A 114 -2.18 3.38 6.49
N PRO A 115 -1.91 2.81 7.67
CA PRO A 115 -0.55 2.46 8.06
C PRO A 115 0.11 1.51 7.07
N ALA A 116 1.39 1.76 6.76
CA ALA A 116 2.20 0.87 5.94
C ALA A 116 2.76 -0.27 6.80
N VAL A 117 2.85 -1.45 6.21
CA VAL A 117 3.42 -2.64 6.86
C VAL A 117 4.93 -2.68 6.61
N ASP A 118 5.74 -2.61 7.66
CA ASP A 118 7.18 -2.82 7.59
C ASP A 118 7.55 -4.34 7.57
N ASP A 119 8.84 -4.65 7.40
CA ASP A 119 9.30 -6.03 7.28
C ASP A 119 9.07 -6.87 8.55
N ASP A 120 9.14 -6.27 9.73
CA ASP A 120 8.88 -6.99 10.99
C ASP A 120 7.40 -7.32 11.12
N ILE A 121 6.53 -6.39 10.73
CA ILE A 121 5.07 -6.62 10.71
C ILE A 121 4.73 -7.67 9.65
N VAL A 122 5.39 -7.65 8.49
CA VAL A 122 5.23 -8.73 7.48
C VAL A 122 5.51 -10.09 8.09
N LEU A 123 6.56 -10.22 8.91
CA LEU A 123 6.88 -11.48 9.59
C LEU A 123 5.74 -11.87 10.55
N GLN A 124 5.27 -10.96 11.39
CA GLN A 124 4.17 -11.22 12.33
C GLN A 124 2.87 -11.59 11.61
N LEU A 125 2.54 -10.91 10.51
CA LEU A 125 1.39 -11.26 9.67
C LEU A 125 1.53 -12.67 9.08
N ARG A 126 2.73 -13.06 8.64
CA ARG A 126 3.00 -14.43 8.14
C ARG A 126 2.83 -15.49 9.23
N LEU A 127 3.29 -15.22 10.45
CA LEU A 127 3.11 -16.11 11.59
C LEU A 127 1.63 -16.25 11.93
N PHE A 128 0.88 -15.15 11.92
CA PHE A 128 -0.55 -15.16 12.12
C PHE A 128 -1.29 -15.97 11.05
N LEU A 129 -1.00 -15.76 9.75
CA LEU A 129 -1.58 -16.52 8.64
C LEU A 129 -1.31 -18.02 8.72
N ARG A 130 -0.21 -18.43 9.37
CA ARG A 130 0.13 -19.83 9.62
C ARG A 130 -0.48 -20.38 10.92
N GLY A 131 -1.26 -19.58 11.65
CA GLY A 131 -1.86 -19.96 12.92
C GLY A 131 -0.86 -20.10 14.08
N LEU A 132 0.37 -19.55 13.93
CA LEU A 132 1.42 -19.63 14.96
C LEU A 132 1.32 -18.55 16.02
N ILE A 133 0.61 -17.46 15.78
CA ILE A 133 0.29 -16.41 16.75
C ILE A 133 -1.18 -16.01 16.62
N SER A 134 -1.74 -15.48 17.70
CA SER A 134 -3.13 -15.01 17.75
C SER A 134 -3.28 -13.54 17.33
N ILE A 135 -4.52 -13.09 17.07
CA ILE A 135 -4.82 -11.67 16.83
C ILE A 135 -4.37 -10.78 18.01
N PRO A 136 -4.60 -11.15 19.30
CA PRO A 136 -4.08 -10.39 20.44
C PRO A 136 -2.56 -10.21 20.42
N ASP A 137 -1.80 -11.27 20.07
CA ASP A 137 -0.34 -11.21 19.99
C ASP A 137 0.13 -10.25 18.89
N LEU A 138 -0.49 -10.35 17.70
CA LEU A 138 -0.21 -9.45 16.60
C LEU A 138 -0.50 -7.99 16.96
N LYS A 139 -1.64 -7.71 17.61
CA LYS A 139 -1.98 -6.37 18.11
C LYS A 139 -0.98 -5.83 19.12
N LYS A 140 -0.47 -6.66 20.01
CA LYS A 140 0.54 -6.27 21.00
C LYS A 140 1.81 -5.78 20.30
N THR A 141 2.26 -6.48 19.26
CA THR A 141 3.41 -6.06 18.46
C THR A 141 3.17 -4.74 17.76
N LEU A 142 2.00 -4.56 17.14
CA LEU A 142 1.64 -3.34 16.40
C LEU A 142 1.49 -2.10 17.30
N LYS A 143 1.09 -2.26 18.56
CA LYS A 143 0.88 -1.15 19.51
C LYS A 143 2.14 -0.34 19.79
N TYR A 144 3.32 -0.93 19.66
CA TYR A 144 4.61 -0.31 19.99
C TYR A 144 5.37 0.20 18.77
N LYS A 145 4.77 0.16 17.57
CA LYS A 145 5.43 0.62 16.35
C LYS A 145 4.79 1.89 15.81
N GLU A 146 5.63 2.89 15.54
CA GLU A 146 5.24 4.03 14.71
C GLU A 146 5.24 3.58 13.25
N LEU A 147 4.04 3.47 12.68
CA LEU A 147 3.88 3.10 11.28
C LEU A 147 3.77 4.34 10.42
N THR A 148 4.51 4.33 9.32
CA THR A 148 4.35 5.33 8.27
C THR A 148 3.02 5.13 7.54
N SER A 149 2.52 6.17 6.88
CA SER A 149 1.28 6.10 6.10
C SER A 149 1.56 5.75 4.64
N GLN A 150 0.61 5.04 4.04
CA GLN A 150 0.57 4.80 2.59
C GLN A 150 -0.82 5.10 2.03
N ILE A 151 -0.84 5.48 0.76
CA ILE A 151 -2.05 5.70 -0.02
C ILE A 151 -1.94 4.85 -1.27
N SER A 152 -2.94 4.03 -1.52
CA SER A 152 -2.98 3.15 -2.70
C SER A 152 -4.20 3.44 -3.57
N PHE A 153 -3.99 3.40 -4.86
CA PHE A 153 -4.96 3.70 -5.90
C PHE A 153 -5.21 2.43 -6.69
N HIS A 154 -6.48 2.01 -6.80
CA HIS A 154 -6.85 0.68 -7.27
C HIS A 154 -7.62 0.68 -8.59
N THR A 155 -8.12 1.84 -9.02
CA THR A 155 -8.89 1.99 -10.26
C THR A 155 -8.33 3.10 -11.14
N GLU A 156 -8.59 3.03 -12.44
CA GLU A 156 -8.21 4.11 -13.37
C GLU A 156 -8.88 5.44 -12.99
N ALA A 157 -10.11 5.40 -12.47
CA ALA A 157 -10.82 6.57 -11.96
C ALA A 157 -10.03 7.27 -10.82
N ALA A 158 -9.39 6.52 -9.94
CA ALA A 158 -8.58 7.07 -8.86
C ALA A 158 -7.20 7.53 -9.33
N VAL A 159 -6.57 6.77 -10.23
CA VAL A 159 -5.21 7.06 -10.75
C VAL A 159 -5.18 8.36 -11.56
N CYS A 160 -6.26 8.71 -12.27
CA CYS A 160 -6.31 9.92 -13.10
C CYS A 160 -6.19 11.23 -12.29
N PHE A 161 -6.40 11.20 -10.98
CA PHE A 161 -6.19 12.34 -10.09
C PHE A 161 -4.72 12.55 -9.69
N LEU A 162 -3.83 11.59 -9.99
CA LEU A 162 -2.39 11.73 -9.73
C LEU A 162 -1.70 12.46 -10.88
N THR A 163 -1.22 13.67 -10.63
CA THR A 163 -0.42 14.43 -11.60
C THR A 163 1.06 14.25 -11.30
N LYS A 164 1.82 13.71 -12.24
CA LYS A 164 3.29 13.60 -12.13
C LYS A 164 3.92 14.97 -12.04
N ALA A 165 4.74 15.22 -11.03
CA ALA A 165 5.46 16.47 -10.82
C ALA A 165 6.93 16.37 -11.24
N GLU A 166 7.69 15.44 -10.61
CA GLU A 166 9.14 15.29 -10.85
C GLU A 166 9.62 13.86 -10.57
N VAL A 167 10.88 13.59 -10.89
CA VAL A 167 11.57 12.34 -10.53
C VAL A 167 12.90 12.66 -9.88
N THR A 168 13.22 11.96 -8.79
CA THR A 168 14.54 12.03 -8.16
C THR A 168 15.18 10.64 -8.13
N HIS A 169 16.44 10.58 -8.51
CA HIS A 169 17.26 9.37 -8.42
C HIS A 169 18.07 9.41 -7.12
N GLY A 170 18.12 8.29 -6.40
CA GLY A 170 18.86 8.15 -5.16
C GLY A 170 20.14 7.37 -5.33
#